data_00e475de92e2fa7d076926779b48c231
#
_entry.id   00e475de92e2fa7d076926779b48c231
#
_cell.length_a   1.000
_cell.length_b   1.000
_cell.length_c   1.000
_cell.angle_alpha   90.00
_cell.angle_beta   90.00
_cell.angle_gamma   90.00
#
_symmetry.space_group_name_H-M   'P 1'
#
loop_
_entity.id
_entity.type
_entity.pdbx_description
1 polymer ?
#
loop_
_entity_poly.entity_id
_entity_poly.type
_entity_poly.pdbx_seq_one_letter_code
_entity_poly.pdbx_strand_id
1 'polypeptide(L)'
;MMAGCATKGTQTSAYDSEIDPYETEWVATSDDPIGLLVTHKIKRERQRQAQAPFASDSALVAEALNQLGVRYRFGGSSPATGFDCSGLVAYSVERSLGLKVPRNAADIARQATVIDRKELRPGDLVFFNTLGRRYSHVGIYMGENRFVHSPSAGGVVRVENMTLAYWSKRFNGARRLDGSLLASARASND
;
A
#
# COMPACT_ATOMS: atom_id res chain seq x y z
N MET A 1 -13.37 9.00 71.44
CA MET A 1 -13.97 9.49 70.20
C MET A 1 -13.00 9.17 69.09
N MET A 2 -13.35 8.19 68.24
CA MET A 2 -12.44 7.67 67.22
C MET A 2 -12.72 8.32 65.86
N ALA A 3 -11.67 8.89 65.26
CA ALA A 3 -11.71 9.42 63.92
C ALA A 3 -11.24 8.35 62.94
N GLY A 4 -12.12 7.96 62.02
CA GLY A 4 -11.81 7.02 60.96
C GLY A 4 -11.19 7.70 59.75
N CYS A 5 -9.99 7.31 59.36
CA CYS A 5 -9.37 7.69 58.11
C CYS A 5 -9.92 6.81 56.96
N ALA A 6 -10.58 7.44 56.00
CA ALA A 6 -10.93 6.82 54.74
C ALA A 6 -9.75 6.95 53.75
N THR A 7 -9.12 5.85 53.40
CA THR A 7 -8.13 5.74 52.35
C THR A 7 -8.84 5.69 51.00
N LYS A 8 -8.60 6.68 50.15
CA LYS A 8 -8.99 6.65 48.72
C LYS A 8 -8.13 5.61 48.01
N GLY A 9 -8.79 4.56 47.57
CA GLY A 9 -8.19 3.61 46.63
C GLY A 9 -8.00 4.23 45.28
N THR A 10 -6.76 4.32 44.83
CA THR A 10 -6.38 4.60 43.44
C THR A 10 -6.74 3.39 42.60
N GLN A 11 -7.75 3.52 41.74
CA GLN A 11 -7.99 2.56 40.66
C GLN A 11 -6.85 2.70 39.64
N THR A 12 -5.91 1.80 39.68
CA THR A 12 -5.02 1.54 38.57
C THR A 12 -5.84 0.82 37.50
N SER A 13 -6.11 1.53 36.40
CA SER A 13 -6.59 0.92 35.17
C SER A 13 -5.55 -0.12 34.74
N ALA A 14 -5.88 -1.40 34.96
CA ALA A 14 -5.17 -2.48 34.33
C ALA A 14 -5.50 -2.38 32.84
N TYR A 15 -4.54 -1.91 32.06
CA TYR A 15 -4.50 -2.12 30.63
C TYR A 15 -4.23 -3.60 30.46
N ASP A 16 -5.31 -4.36 30.22
CA ASP A 16 -5.21 -5.73 29.75
C ASP A 16 -4.50 -5.66 28.39
N SER A 17 -3.19 -5.88 28.41
CA SER A 17 -2.46 -6.26 27.21
C SER A 17 -3.04 -7.61 26.82
N GLU A 18 -3.95 -7.64 25.87
CA GLU A 18 -4.32 -8.84 25.15
C GLU A 18 -3.02 -9.45 24.61
N ILE A 19 -2.56 -10.47 25.31
CA ILE A 19 -1.47 -11.32 24.83
C ILE A 19 -2.02 -11.91 23.53
N ASP A 20 -1.43 -11.53 22.41
CA ASP A 20 -1.73 -12.13 21.11
C ASP A 20 -1.60 -13.66 21.27
N PRO A 21 -2.69 -14.42 21.12
CA PRO A 21 -2.63 -15.87 21.28
C PRO A 21 -1.68 -16.55 20.29
N TYR A 22 -1.08 -15.80 19.37
CA TYR A 22 -0.09 -16.28 18.39
C TYR A 22 1.36 -16.02 18.82
N GLU A 23 1.63 -15.29 19.92
CA GLU A 23 3.00 -15.06 20.45
C GLU A 23 3.48 -16.12 21.45
N THR A 24 2.69 -17.13 21.74
CA THR A 24 3.21 -18.29 22.46
C THR A 24 4.10 -19.08 21.49
N GLU A 25 5.38 -18.79 21.52
CA GLU A 25 6.43 -19.61 20.92
C GLU A 25 6.43 -21.00 21.59
N TRP A 26 5.64 -21.91 21.01
CA TRP A 26 5.69 -23.30 21.37
C TRP A 26 7.04 -23.84 20.94
N VAL A 27 7.95 -23.95 21.89
CA VAL A 27 9.22 -24.66 21.68
C VAL A 27 8.87 -26.13 21.50
N ALA A 28 8.64 -26.52 20.22
CA ALA A 28 8.47 -27.93 19.86
C ALA A 28 9.78 -28.64 20.16
N THR A 29 9.77 -29.53 21.12
CA THR A 29 10.90 -30.44 21.36
C THR A 29 10.93 -31.51 20.30
N SER A 30 12.09 -32.12 20.06
CA SER A 30 12.27 -33.20 19.06
C SER A 30 11.35 -34.41 19.29
N ASP A 31 10.71 -34.47 20.44
CA ASP A 31 9.83 -35.57 20.87
C ASP A 31 8.34 -35.28 20.60
N ASP A 32 8.00 -34.10 20.01
CA ASP A 32 6.63 -33.77 19.60
C ASP A 32 6.52 -33.59 18.07
N PRO A 33 6.35 -34.69 17.31
CA PRO A 33 6.23 -34.63 15.87
C PRO A 33 4.99 -33.87 15.38
N ILE A 34 3.93 -33.78 16.20
CA ILE A 34 2.71 -33.04 15.85
C ILE A 34 2.96 -31.54 15.99
N GLY A 35 3.61 -31.10 17.05
CA GLY A 35 4.00 -29.70 17.26
C GLY A 35 4.95 -29.21 16.16
N LEU A 36 5.91 -30.03 15.75
CA LEU A 36 6.79 -29.74 14.61
C LEU A 36 6.02 -29.58 13.29
N LEU A 37 5.06 -30.46 13.02
CA LEU A 37 4.22 -30.38 11.81
C LEU A 37 3.34 -29.13 11.81
N VAL A 38 2.75 -28.78 12.95
CA VAL A 38 1.93 -27.57 13.12
C VAL A 38 2.79 -26.34 12.96
N THR A 39 3.97 -26.27 13.57
CA THR A 39 4.91 -25.16 13.47
C THR A 39 5.39 -24.97 12.02
N HIS A 40 5.71 -26.06 11.32
CA HIS A 40 6.07 -26.01 9.91
C HIS A 40 4.92 -25.57 9.01
N LYS A 41 3.69 -25.98 9.32
CA LYS A 41 2.50 -25.55 8.58
C LYS A 41 2.23 -24.06 8.78
N ILE A 42 2.28 -23.57 10.02
CA ILE A 42 2.13 -22.15 10.34
C ILE A 42 3.24 -21.31 9.67
N LYS A 43 4.51 -21.77 9.75
CA LYS A 43 5.63 -21.09 9.10
C LYS A 43 5.48 -21.04 7.57
N ARG A 44 5.02 -22.13 6.93
CA ARG A 44 4.70 -22.16 5.50
C ARG A 44 3.53 -21.26 5.15
N GLU A 45 2.49 -21.22 5.97
CA GLU A 45 1.32 -20.35 5.77
C GLU A 45 1.71 -18.87 5.91
N ARG A 46 2.50 -18.51 6.95
CA ARG A 46 3.07 -17.15 7.11
C ARG A 46 3.99 -16.77 5.94
N GLN A 47 4.81 -17.69 5.44
CA GLN A 47 5.65 -17.46 4.26
C GLN A 47 4.81 -17.32 2.99
N ARG A 48 3.73 -18.10 2.83
CA ARG A 48 2.79 -17.95 1.71
C ARG A 48 2.04 -16.62 1.78
N GLN A 49 1.61 -16.18 2.96
CA GLN A 49 0.97 -14.87 3.15
C GLN A 49 1.94 -13.72 2.93
N ALA A 50 3.20 -13.84 3.35
CA ALA A 50 4.25 -12.85 3.09
C ALA A 50 4.68 -12.83 1.60
N GLN A 51 4.47 -13.92 0.87
CA GLN A 51 4.74 -14.05 -0.57
C GLN A 51 3.48 -13.90 -1.42
N ALA A 52 2.30 -13.72 -0.80
CA ALA A 52 1.07 -13.47 -1.53
C ALA A 52 1.15 -12.09 -2.20
N PRO A 53 0.83 -11.97 -3.49
CA PRO A 53 0.80 -10.68 -4.20
C PRO A 53 -0.10 -9.65 -3.50
N PHE A 54 -1.05 -10.08 -2.70
CA PHE A 54 -1.93 -9.22 -1.89
C PHE A 54 -1.25 -8.42 -0.77
N ALA A 55 -0.15 -8.91 -0.19
CA ALA A 55 0.54 -8.18 0.87
C ALA A 55 1.30 -6.96 0.31
N SER A 56 1.91 -7.11 -0.86
CA SER A 56 2.57 -6.01 -1.57
C SER A 56 1.57 -4.98 -2.10
N ASP A 57 0.43 -5.45 -2.62
CA ASP A 57 -0.63 -4.61 -3.17
C ASP A 57 -1.28 -3.75 -2.08
N SER A 58 -1.53 -4.32 -0.91
CA SER A 58 -2.03 -3.57 0.25
C SER A 58 -1.01 -2.59 0.83
N ALA A 59 0.29 -2.93 0.82
CA ALA A 59 1.36 -2.06 1.28
C ALA A 59 1.53 -0.82 0.39
N LEU A 60 1.42 -0.98 -0.93
CA LEU A 60 1.46 0.15 -1.87
C LEU A 60 0.29 1.11 -1.65
N VAL A 61 -0.92 0.59 -1.48
CA VAL A 61 -2.11 1.40 -1.17
C VAL A 61 -1.95 2.12 0.17
N ALA A 62 -1.50 1.42 1.21
CA ALA A 62 -1.29 2.01 2.54
C ALA A 62 -0.27 3.14 2.50
N GLU A 63 0.87 2.95 1.81
CA GLU A 63 1.89 3.99 1.67
C GLU A 63 1.34 5.22 0.93
N ALA A 64 0.57 5.03 -0.14
CA ALA A 64 -0.05 6.13 -0.87
C ALA A 64 -1.10 6.88 -0.02
N LEU A 65 -1.88 6.18 0.80
CA LEU A 65 -2.84 6.78 1.72
C LEU A 65 -2.18 7.58 2.84
N ASN A 66 -0.98 7.20 3.29
CA ASN A 66 -0.18 7.98 4.24
C ASN A 66 0.22 9.36 3.69
N GLN A 67 0.12 9.56 2.38
CA GLN A 67 0.43 10.85 1.73
C GLN A 67 -0.80 11.74 1.53
N LEU A 68 -1.98 11.37 2.02
CA LEU A 68 -3.19 12.19 1.91
C LEU A 68 -2.97 13.61 2.46
N GLY A 69 -3.47 14.60 1.73
CA GLY A 69 -3.32 16.02 2.09
C GLY A 69 -2.01 16.67 1.66
N VAL A 70 -1.00 15.92 1.22
CA VAL A 70 0.24 16.50 0.68
C VAL A 70 -0.06 17.27 -0.60
N ARG A 71 0.46 18.51 -0.69
CA ARG A 71 0.19 19.42 -1.80
C ARG A 71 0.71 18.89 -3.15
N TYR A 72 -0.03 19.16 -4.19
CA TYR A 72 0.47 18.95 -5.55
C TYR A 72 1.64 19.91 -5.86
N ARG A 73 2.67 19.36 -6.47
CA ARG A 73 3.75 20.12 -7.08
C ARG A 73 4.21 19.45 -8.37
N PHE A 74 4.26 20.18 -9.46
CA PHE A 74 4.79 19.66 -10.71
C PHE A 74 6.25 19.23 -10.53
N GLY A 75 6.58 17.98 -10.93
CA GLY A 75 7.91 17.38 -10.71
C GLY A 75 8.19 16.98 -9.26
N GLY A 76 7.25 17.18 -8.32
CA GLY A 76 7.39 16.82 -6.92
C GLY A 76 7.41 15.31 -6.71
N SER A 77 8.24 14.85 -5.75
CA SER A 77 8.50 13.42 -5.52
C SER A 77 8.66 13.04 -4.04
N SER A 78 8.33 13.95 -3.11
CA SER A 78 8.42 13.67 -1.67
C SER A 78 7.35 14.42 -0.88
N PRO A 79 7.01 13.98 0.35
CA PRO A 79 6.07 14.70 1.21
C PRO A 79 6.50 16.14 1.51
N ALA A 80 7.81 16.37 1.65
CA ALA A 80 8.35 17.69 1.98
C ALA A 80 8.25 18.67 0.80
N THR A 81 8.36 18.19 -0.42
CA THR A 81 8.35 19.04 -1.63
C THR A 81 7.00 19.07 -2.33
N GLY A 82 6.09 18.17 -2.00
CA GLY A 82 4.85 17.90 -2.71
C GLY A 82 5.01 16.80 -3.77
N PHE A 83 3.91 16.40 -4.36
CA PHE A 83 3.87 15.34 -5.38
C PHE A 83 3.17 15.80 -6.66
N ASP A 84 3.68 15.38 -7.83
CA ASP A 84 2.85 15.19 -9.00
C ASP A 84 2.29 13.75 -9.03
N CYS A 85 1.44 13.42 -10.02
CA CYS A 85 0.77 12.13 -10.09
C CYS A 85 1.76 10.94 -10.14
N SER A 86 2.77 11.01 -10.98
CA SER A 86 3.79 9.97 -11.14
C SER A 86 4.81 9.97 -10.00
N GLY A 87 5.03 11.12 -9.36
CA GLY A 87 5.88 11.25 -8.18
C GLY A 87 5.30 10.56 -6.96
N LEU A 88 4.01 10.69 -6.74
CA LEU A 88 3.31 9.94 -5.71
C LEU A 88 3.45 8.43 -5.93
N VAL A 89 3.21 7.96 -7.17
CA VAL A 89 3.36 6.53 -7.51
C VAL A 89 4.79 6.06 -7.28
N ALA A 90 5.80 6.78 -7.80
CA ALA A 90 7.20 6.39 -7.67
C ALA A 90 7.65 6.34 -6.20
N TYR A 91 7.28 7.34 -5.41
CA TYR A 91 7.57 7.38 -3.98
C TYR A 91 6.91 6.21 -3.24
N SER A 92 5.63 5.97 -3.47
CA SER A 92 4.88 4.90 -2.80
C SER A 92 5.43 3.52 -3.16
N VAL A 93 5.79 3.29 -4.43
CA VAL A 93 6.40 2.04 -4.91
C VAL A 93 7.79 1.83 -4.29
N GLU A 94 8.62 2.86 -4.24
CA GLU A 94 9.94 2.77 -3.63
C GLU A 94 9.86 2.46 -2.14
N ARG A 95 8.95 3.13 -1.41
CA ARG A 95 8.78 2.96 0.03
C ARG A 95 8.17 1.62 0.42
N SER A 96 7.19 1.14 -0.33
CA SER A 96 6.46 -0.09 -0.01
C SER A 96 7.08 -1.36 -0.60
N LEU A 97 7.70 -1.26 -1.79
CA LEU A 97 8.20 -2.42 -2.54
C LEU A 97 9.72 -2.40 -2.73
N GLY A 98 10.40 -1.30 -2.38
CA GLY A 98 11.84 -1.13 -2.61
C GLY A 98 12.22 -1.03 -4.09
N LEU A 99 11.28 -0.65 -4.97
CA LEU A 99 11.46 -0.62 -6.40
C LEU A 99 11.53 0.80 -6.94
N LYS A 100 12.23 0.96 -8.05
CA LYS A 100 12.23 2.21 -8.80
C LYS A 100 11.38 2.08 -10.06
N VAL A 101 10.49 3.05 -10.28
CA VAL A 101 9.70 3.18 -11.50
C VAL A 101 10.00 4.51 -12.19
N PRO A 102 9.73 4.64 -13.51
CA PRO A 102 9.93 5.89 -14.24
C PRO A 102 9.20 7.08 -13.63
N ARG A 103 9.71 8.29 -13.89
CA ARG A 103 9.16 9.53 -13.33
C ARG A 103 8.02 10.14 -14.14
N ASN A 104 7.57 9.53 -15.21
CA ASN A 104 6.37 9.98 -15.92
C ASN A 104 5.35 8.87 -16.11
N ALA A 105 4.08 9.22 -16.12
CA ALA A 105 2.97 8.26 -16.16
C ALA A 105 2.97 7.38 -17.42
N ALA A 106 3.35 7.94 -18.58
CA ALA A 106 3.37 7.18 -19.85
C ALA A 106 4.48 6.12 -19.84
N ASP A 107 5.63 6.41 -19.24
CA ASP A 107 6.73 5.44 -19.11
C ASP A 107 6.40 4.34 -18.10
N ILE A 108 5.77 4.69 -17.00
CA ILE A 108 5.23 3.68 -16.05
C ILE A 108 4.25 2.76 -16.80
N ALA A 109 3.33 3.33 -17.60
CA ALA A 109 2.36 2.54 -18.36
C ALA A 109 2.98 1.63 -19.41
N ARG A 110 4.16 1.95 -19.95
CA ARG A 110 4.89 1.12 -20.90
C ARG A 110 5.61 -0.05 -20.27
N GLN A 111 6.10 0.11 -19.05
CA GLN A 111 6.88 -0.91 -18.36
C GLN A 111 6.00 -1.90 -17.59
N ALA A 112 4.84 -1.47 -17.12
CA ALA A 112 3.97 -2.31 -16.31
C ALA A 112 3.00 -3.15 -17.16
N THR A 113 2.61 -4.32 -16.64
CA THR A 113 1.76 -5.28 -17.33
C THR A 113 0.34 -4.76 -17.52
N VAL A 114 -0.18 -4.88 -18.75
CA VAL A 114 -1.56 -4.50 -19.10
C VAL A 114 -2.54 -5.42 -18.39
N ILE A 115 -3.56 -4.85 -17.74
CA ILE A 115 -4.66 -5.59 -17.16
C ILE A 115 -6.02 -5.04 -17.63
N ASP A 116 -7.02 -5.92 -17.69
CA ASP A 116 -8.40 -5.51 -17.97
C ASP A 116 -8.97 -4.75 -16.75
N ARG A 117 -9.88 -3.81 -17.02
CA ARG A 117 -10.57 -3.06 -15.95
C ARG A 117 -11.33 -3.97 -14.99
N LYS A 118 -11.81 -5.12 -15.47
CA LYS A 118 -12.55 -6.12 -14.66
C LYS A 118 -11.64 -6.89 -13.70
N GLU A 119 -10.34 -6.89 -13.97
CA GLU A 119 -9.32 -7.61 -13.19
C GLU A 119 -8.60 -6.69 -12.18
N LEU A 120 -9.05 -5.44 -12.04
CA LEU A 120 -8.48 -4.47 -11.12
C LEU A 120 -8.46 -5.00 -9.69
N ARG A 121 -7.30 -4.89 -9.06
CA ARG A 121 -7.05 -5.22 -7.65
C ARG A 121 -6.40 -4.03 -6.94
N PRO A 122 -6.57 -3.88 -5.62
CA PRO A 122 -5.83 -2.87 -4.87
C PRO A 122 -4.33 -2.95 -5.18
N GLY A 123 -3.68 -1.81 -5.38
CA GLY A 123 -2.27 -1.72 -5.80
C GLY A 123 -2.05 -1.58 -7.31
N ASP A 124 -3.03 -1.90 -8.14
CA ASP A 124 -2.93 -1.65 -9.57
C ASP A 124 -2.88 -0.15 -9.88
N LEU A 125 -2.24 0.19 -10.98
CA LEU A 125 -2.14 1.56 -11.47
C LEU A 125 -3.25 1.83 -12.49
N VAL A 126 -3.97 2.93 -12.29
CA VAL A 126 -5.05 3.37 -13.19
C VAL A 126 -4.63 4.65 -13.90
N PHE A 127 -4.84 4.68 -15.21
CA PHE A 127 -4.38 5.75 -16.06
C PHE A 127 -5.51 6.51 -16.73
N PHE A 128 -5.31 7.80 -16.87
CA PHE A 128 -6.33 8.71 -17.42
C PHE A 128 -5.72 9.68 -18.44
N ASN A 129 -6.56 10.13 -19.37
CA ASN A 129 -6.26 11.23 -20.29
C ASN A 129 -6.79 12.54 -19.73
N THR A 130 -5.97 13.27 -18.99
CA THR A 130 -6.35 14.58 -18.42
C THR A 130 -5.78 15.77 -19.18
N LEU A 131 -4.80 15.54 -20.07
CA LEU A 131 -4.08 16.59 -20.83
C LEU A 131 -4.16 16.37 -22.35
N GLY A 132 -5.24 15.75 -22.84
CA GLY A 132 -5.41 15.49 -24.28
C GLY A 132 -4.53 14.37 -24.87
N ARG A 133 -3.71 13.70 -24.05
CA ARG A 133 -2.81 12.60 -24.45
C ARG A 133 -2.99 11.40 -23.54
N ARG A 134 -2.75 10.21 -24.11
CA ARG A 134 -2.85 8.94 -23.36
C ARG A 134 -1.85 8.90 -22.20
N TYR A 135 -2.27 8.31 -21.09
CA TYR A 135 -1.45 8.11 -19.88
C TYR A 135 -0.84 9.40 -19.33
N SER A 136 -1.56 10.54 -19.49
CA SER A 136 -1.09 11.83 -18.96
C SER A 136 -1.30 11.96 -17.44
N HIS A 137 -2.05 11.05 -16.84
CA HIS A 137 -2.29 11.00 -15.40
C HIS A 137 -2.36 9.56 -14.89
N VAL A 138 -1.90 9.35 -13.66
CA VAL A 138 -1.86 8.05 -13.00
C VAL A 138 -2.30 8.15 -11.54
N GLY A 139 -2.94 7.09 -11.05
CA GLY A 139 -3.27 6.90 -9.65
C GLY A 139 -3.12 5.43 -9.26
N ILE A 140 -3.19 5.15 -7.97
CA ILE A 140 -3.11 3.81 -7.37
C ILE A 140 -4.52 3.38 -7.00
N TYR A 141 -4.99 2.31 -7.58
CA TYR A 141 -6.30 1.73 -7.31
C TYR A 141 -6.34 1.11 -5.92
N MET A 142 -7.40 1.36 -5.15
CA MET A 142 -7.54 0.89 -3.78
C MET A 142 -8.73 -0.05 -3.54
N GLY A 143 -9.43 -0.44 -4.63
CA GLY A 143 -10.67 -1.20 -4.54
C GLY A 143 -11.92 -0.33 -4.67
N GLU A 144 -13.08 -0.94 -4.86
CA GLU A 144 -14.40 -0.29 -4.86
C GLU A 144 -14.51 0.91 -5.82
N ASN A 145 -13.88 0.83 -7.00
CA ASN A 145 -13.77 1.91 -7.97
C ASN A 145 -13.10 3.19 -7.43
N ARG A 146 -12.35 3.12 -6.34
CA ARG A 146 -11.62 4.25 -5.77
C ARG A 146 -10.14 4.16 -6.09
N PHE A 147 -9.50 5.31 -6.19
CA PHE A 147 -8.06 5.43 -6.40
C PHE A 147 -7.50 6.65 -5.66
N VAL A 148 -6.27 6.56 -5.22
CA VAL A 148 -5.53 7.67 -4.62
C VAL A 148 -4.59 8.26 -5.65
N HIS A 149 -4.52 9.59 -5.72
CA HIS A 149 -3.68 10.30 -6.68
C HIS A 149 -3.31 11.71 -6.21
N SER A 150 -2.32 12.31 -6.86
CA SER A 150 -2.02 13.74 -6.77
C SER A 150 -2.57 14.44 -8.02
N PRO A 151 -3.61 15.29 -7.91
CA PRO A 151 -4.43 15.68 -9.07
C PRO A 151 -3.79 16.69 -10.01
N SER A 152 -3.56 17.93 -9.55
CA SER A 152 -3.04 19.07 -10.34
C SER A 152 -2.73 20.26 -9.42
N ALA A 153 -2.20 21.33 -9.99
CA ALA A 153 -1.85 22.55 -9.27
C ALA A 153 -3.02 23.05 -8.41
N GLY A 154 -2.72 23.46 -7.18
CA GLY A 154 -3.69 23.88 -6.18
C GLY A 154 -4.41 22.74 -5.43
N GLY A 155 -4.24 21.49 -5.85
CA GLY A 155 -4.82 20.33 -5.19
C GLY A 155 -3.87 19.67 -4.18
N VAL A 156 -4.40 18.64 -3.51
CA VAL A 156 -3.67 17.78 -2.58
C VAL A 156 -3.87 16.32 -2.97
N VAL A 157 -3.00 15.44 -2.50
CA VAL A 157 -3.20 13.98 -2.61
C VAL A 157 -4.52 13.63 -1.96
N ARG A 158 -5.38 12.93 -2.70
CA ARG A 158 -6.73 12.58 -2.27
C ARG A 158 -7.23 11.31 -2.94
N VAL A 159 -8.33 10.78 -2.40
CA VAL A 159 -9.07 9.66 -2.99
C VAL A 159 -10.17 10.19 -3.90
N GLU A 160 -10.32 9.57 -5.05
CA GLU A 160 -11.37 9.87 -6.04
C GLU A 160 -12.07 8.59 -6.49
N ASN A 161 -13.26 8.74 -7.06
CA ASN A 161 -14.04 7.61 -7.58
C ASN A 161 -14.00 7.58 -9.11
N MET A 162 -13.56 6.44 -9.68
CA MET A 162 -13.44 6.21 -11.12
C MET A 162 -14.79 6.20 -11.86
N THR A 163 -15.92 6.05 -11.15
CA THR A 163 -17.26 6.06 -11.76
C THR A 163 -17.78 7.46 -12.02
N LEU A 164 -17.18 8.49 -11.40
CA LEU A 164 -17.52 9.87 -11.70
C LEU A 164 -17.29 10.18 -13.18
N ALA A 165 -18.21 10.91 -13.79
CA ALA A 165 -18.21 11.18 -15.23
C ALA A 165 -16.89 11.78 -15.75
N TYR A 166 -16.20 12.60 -14.93
CA TYR A 166 -14.90 13.14 -15.24
C TYR A 166 -13.86 12.04 -15.45
N TRP A 167 -13.77 11.09 -14.53
CA TRP A 167 -12.78 10.01 -14.55
C TRP A 167 -13.15 8.89 -15.51
N SER A 168 -14.44 8.47 -15.53
CA SER A 168 -14.90 7.38 -16.40
C SER A 168 -14.69 7.67 -17.88
N LYS A 169 -14.88 8.93 -18.32
CA LYS A 169 -14.65 9.37 -19.71
C LYS A 169 -13.15 9.47 -20.05
N ARG A 170 -12.29 9.58 -19.06
CA ARG A 170 -10.84 9.77 -19.24
C ARG A 170 -10.02 8.52 -18.96
N PHE A 171 -10.61 7.49 -18.40
CA PHE A 171 -9.92 6.24 -18.18
C PHE A 171 -9.42 5.64 -19.48
N ASN A 172 -8.14 5.33 -19.55
CA ASN A 172 -7.53 4.79 -20.77
C ASN A 172 -6.56 3.62 -20.52
N GLY A 173 -6.67 2.96 -19.39
CA GLY A 173 -6.02 1.69 -19.13
C GLY A 173 -5.65 1.48 -17.67
N ALA A 174 -5.36 0.24 -17.35
CA ALA A 174 -4.83 -0.18 -16.07
C ALA A 174 -3.57 -1.03 -16.26
N ARG A 175 -2.69 -1.01 -15.26
CA ARG A 175 -1.41 -1.71 -15.27
C ARG A 175 -1.14 -2.30 -13.88
N ARG A 176 -0.45 -3.43 -13.88
CA ARG A 176 0.06 -4.07 -12.67
C ARG A 176 1.57 -4.04 -12.65
N LEU A 177 2.14 -3.67 -11.50
CA LEU A 177 3.56 -3.82 -11.24
C LEU A 177 3.77 -5.29 -10.85
N ASP A 178 4.27 -6.08 -11.78
CA ASP A 178 4.47 -7.53 -11.57
C ASP A 178 5.92 -7.87 -11.21
N GLY A 179 6.12 -9.16 -10.89
CA GLY A 179 7.41 -9.68 -10.46
C GLY A 179 8.54 -9.56 -11.50
N SER A 180 8.24 -9.31 -12.78
CA SER A 180 9.26 -9.13 -13.82
C SER A 180 9.94 -7.76 -13.70
N LEU A 181 9.19 -6.72 -13.37
CA LEU A 181 9.73 -5.42 -12.98
C LEU A 181 10.51 -5.50 -11.67
N LEU A 182 10.02 -6.33 -10.73
CA LEU A 182 10.69 -6.63 -9.47
C LEU A 182 12.06 -7.27 -9.69
N ALA A 183 12.17 -8.19 -10.65
CA ALA A 183 13.40 -8.89 -10.98
C ALA A 183 14.40 -7.99 -11.72
N SER A 184 13.95 -7.22 -12.72
CA SER A 184 14.81 -6.33 -13.50
C SER A 184 15.35 -5.14 -12.68
N ALA A 185 14.58 -4.61 -11.74
CA ALA A 185 15.02 -3.53 -10.87
C ALA A 185 16.06 -3.99 -9.84
N ARG A 186 16.04 -5.26 -9.41
CA ARG A 186 17.08 -5.85 -8.55
C ARG A 186 18.37 -6.11 -9.29
N ALA A 187 18.29 -6.57 -10.53
CA ALA A 187 19.45 -6.87 -11.37
C ALA A 187 20.23 -5.62 -11.83
N SER A 188 19.65 -4.43 -11.76
CA SER A 188 20.31 -3.16 -12.12
C SER A 188 20.96 -2.44 -10.91
N ASN A 189 20.88 -3.04 -9.72
CA ASN A 189 21.42 -2.46 -8.48
C ASN A 189 22.65 -3.24 -7.95
N ASP A 190 23.04 -4.34 -8.62
CA ASP A 190 24.28 -5.11 -8.43
C ASP A 190 25.30 -4.74 -9.53
#